data_9e09b25f94d73b69be2be6cca7061497
#
_entry.id   9e09b25f94d73b69be2be6cca7061497
#
_cell.length_a   1.000
_cell.length_b   1.000
_cell.length_c   1.000
_cell.angle_alpha   90.00
_cell.angle_beta   90.00
_cell.angle_gamma   90.00
#
_symmetry.space_group_name_H-M   'P 1'
#
loop_
_entity.id
_entity.type
_entity.pdbx_description
1 polymer ?
#
loop_
_entity_poly.entity_id
_entity_poly.type
_entity_poly.pdbx_seq_one_letter_code
_entity_poly.pdbx_strand_id
1 'polypeptide(L)'
;NEVFDHMKSSVLGLLKHITELETNQIAAEVKKITEEKFDTNDYLDLCFIWYRDVLLYKACGGFGSSCPVIFKEELTALESAAKYYHYEAIERIIHAIDRARSRIAANVNFDLTMELMFLDMKAG
;
A
#
# COMPACT_ATOMS: atom_id res chain seq x y z
N ASN A 1 -6.73 11.95 13.93
CA ASN A 1 -7.48 13.15 13.58
C ASN A 1 -8.13 13.00 12.20
N GLU A 2 -8.97 13.95 11.83
CA GLU A 2 -9.74 13.86 10.58
C GLU A 2 -8.86 13.82 9.34
N VAL A 3 -7.78 14.58 9.31
CA VAL A 3 -6.86 14.63 8.18
C VAL A 3 -6.19 13.28 7.98
N PHE A 4 -5.68 12.71 9.05
CA PHE A 4 -5.04 11.40 8.99
C PHE A 4 -6.04 10.31 8.63
N ASP A 5 -7.25 10.36 9.20
CA ASP A 5 -8.29 9.37 8.93
C ASP A 5 -8.73 9.41 7.46
N HIS A 6 -8.80 10.61 6.88
CA HIS A 6 -9.11 10.77 5.47
C HIS A 6 -8.02 10.15 4.58
N MET A 7 -6.76 10.41 4.91
CA MET A 7 -5.63 9.83 4.18
C MET A 7 -5.63 8.30 4.32
N LYS A 8 -5.85 7.79 5.52
CA LYS A 8 -5.91 6.35 5.78
C LYS A 8 -7.01 5.68 4.93
N SER A 9 -8.20 6.28 4.90
CA SER A 9 -9.29 5.77 4.06
C SER A 9 -8.91 5.74 2.59
N SER A 10 -8.24 6.79 2.11
CA SER A 10 -7.80 6.86 0.71
C SER A 10 -6.77 5.78 0.40
N VAL A 11 -5.78 5.60 1.27
CA VAL A 11 -4.75 4.56 1.08
C VAL A 11 -5.37 3.17 1.08
N LEU A 12 -6.20 2.87 2.07
CA LEU A 12 -6.83 1.55 2.16
C LEU A 12 -7.74 1.28 0.97
N GLY A 13 -8.51 2.29 0.53
CA GLY A 13 -9.34 2.15 -0.65
C GLY A 13 -8.54 1.81 -1.90
N LEU A 14 -7.37 2.43 -2.06
CA LEU A 14 -6.47 2.14 -3.17
C LEU A 14 -5.86 0.75 -3.06
N LEU A 15 -5.25 0.43 -1.92
CA LEU A 15 -4.48 -0.81 -1.78
C LEU A 15 -5.36 -2.05 -1.81
N LYS A 16 -6.58 -1.97 -1.29
CA LYS A 16 -7.51 -3.10 -1.32
C LYS A 16 -7.91 -3.50 -2.75
N HIS A 17 -7.80 -2.57 -3.70
CA HIS A 17 -8.25 -2.78 -5.09
C HIS A 17 -7.14 -2.61 -6.13
N ILE A 18 -5.90 -2.45 -5.68
CA ILE A 18 -4.78 -2.07 -6.57
C ILE A 18 -4.61 -3.03 -7.76
N THR A 19 -4.84 -4.31 -7.56
CA THR A 19 -4.67 -5.32 -8.63
C THR A 19 -5.72 -5.19 -9.72
N GLU A 20 -6.85 -4.55 -9.43
CA GLU A 20 -7.96 -4.36 -10.37
C GLU A 20 -7.91 -3.01 -11.08
N LEU A 21 -7.09 -2.07 -10.61
CA LEU A 21 -7.02 -0.73 -11.18
C LEU A 21 -6.24 -0.71 -12.48
N GLU A 22 -6.71 0.13 -13.42
CA GLU A 22 -5.98 0.39 -14.64
C GLU A 22 -4.91 1.46 -14.39
N THR A 23 -3.94 1.55 -15.31
CA THR A 23 -2.82 2.50 -15.17
C THR A 23 -3.28 3.94 -15.03
N ASN A 24 -4.31 4.34 -15.78
CA ASN A 24 -4.85 5.69 -15.71
C ASN A 24 -5.52 5.97 -14.35
N GLN A 25 -6.11 4.97 -13.74
CA GLN A 25 -6.71 5.10 -12.41
C GLN A 25 -5.63 5.25 -11.34
N ILE A 26 -4.52 4.53 -11.49
CA ILE A 26 -3.36 4.67 -10.61
C ILE A 26 -2.79 6.09 -10.72
N ALA A 27 -2.63 6.60 -11.94
CA ALA A 27 -2.13 7.96 -12.16
C ALA A 27 -3.05 9.01 -11.48
N ALA A 28 -4.36 8.80 -11.54
CA ALA A 28 -5.31 9.69 -10.87
C ALA A 28 -5.15 9.68 -9.35
N GLU A 29 -4.90 8.49 -8.77
CA GLU A 29 -4.67 8.36 -7.34
C GLU A 29 -3.37 9.05 -6.90
N VAL A 30 -2.33 9.00 -7.73
CA VAL A 30 -1.08 9.72 -7.45
C VAL A 30 -1.32 11.21 -7.42
N LYS A 31 -2.07 11.75 -8.39
CA LYS A 31 -2.40 13.18 -8.41
C LYS A 31 -3.19 13.59 -7.18
N LYS A 32 -4.06 12.74 -6.70
CA LYS A 32 -4.86 12.97 -5.51
C LYS A 32 -3.99 13.20 -4.28
N ILE A 33 -2.87 12.51 -4.16
CA ILE A 33 -1.94 12.68 -3.03
C ILE A 33 -1.50 14.14 -2.93
N THR A 34 -1.12 14.74 -4.05
CA THR A 34 -0.71 16.14 -4.12
C THR A 34 -1.88 17.08 -3.90
N GLU A 35 -3.00 16.84 -4.55
CA GLU A 35 -4.20 17.70 -4.46
C GLU A 35 -4.76 17.75 -3.04
N GLU A 36 -4.78 16.61 -2.36
CA GLU A 36 -5.26 16.50 -0.98
C GLU A 36 -4.19 16.92 0.04
N LYS A 37 -2.98 17.21 -0.43
CA LYS A 37 -1.84 17.59 0.41
C LYS A 37 -1.53 16.56 1.48
N PHE A 38 -1.65 15.29 1.16
CA PHE A 38 -1.29 14.22 2.06
C PHE A 38 0.22 14.25 2.34
N ASP A 39 0.60 14.03 3.60
CA ASP A 39 2.01 13.88 3.95
C ASP A 39 2.54 12.60 3.31
N THR A 40 3.57 12.74 2.48
CA THR A 40 4.10 11.62 1.71
C THR A 40 4.70 10.53 2.59
N ASN A 41 5.43 10.91 3.63
CA ASN A 41 6.03 9.92 4.53
C ASN A 41 4.96 9.12 5.27
N ASP A 42 3.92 9.78 5.76
CA ASP A 42 2.81 9.09 6.41
C ASP A 42 2.08 8.18 5.42
N TYR A 43 1.91 8.63 4.19
CA TYR A 43 1.28 7.83 3.14
C TYR A 43 2.07 6.55 2.89
N LEU A 44 3.39 6.67 2.74
CA LEU A 44 4.27 5.52 2.54
C LEU A 44 4.29 4.60 3.75
N ASP A 45 4.23 5.15 4.96
CA ASP A 45 4.13 4.35 6.18
C ASP A 45 2.88 3.49 6.17
N LEU A 46 1.74 4.05 5.75
CA LEU A 46 0.49 3.29 5.66
C LEU A 46 0.60 2.17 4.61
N CYS A 47 1.23 2.44 3.48
CA CYS A 47 1.48 1.40 2.46
C CYS A 47 2.33 0.27 3.04
N PHE A 48 3.39 0.63 3.76
CA PHE A 48 4.27 -0.34 4.38
C PHE A 48 3.52 -1.19 5.40
N ILE A 49 2.74 -0.56 6.27
CA ILE A 49 1.97 -1.28 7.30
C ILE A 49 0.97 -2.26 6.65
N TRP A 50 0.34 -1.84 5.55
CA TRP A 50 -0.58 -2.73 4.85
C TRP A 50 0.11 -4.01 4.37
N TYR A 51 1.22 -3.89 3.67
CA TYR A 51 1.91 -5.08 3.14
C TYR A 51 2.61 -5.89 4.23
N ARG A 52 3.04 -5.23 5.33
CA ARG A 52 3.49 -5.94 6.52
C ARG A 52 2.35 -6.80 7.10
N ASP A 53 1.16 -6.22 7.19
CA ASP A 53 -0.01 -6.96 7.68
C ASP A 53 -0.37 -8.12 6.74
N VAL A 54 -0.29 -7.92 5.42
CA VAL A 54 -0.52 -8.99 4.45
C VAL A 54 0.47 -10.14 4.69
N LEU A 55 1.72 -9.81 4.90
CA LEU A 55 2.77 -10.80 5.18
C LEU A 55 2.47 -11.56 6.46
N LEU A 56 2.15 -10.84 7.54
CA LEU A 56 1.81 -11.45 8.82
C LEU A 56 0.58 -12.34 8.71
N TYR A 57 -0.46 -11.88 8.06
CA TYR A 57 -1.67 -12.68 7.89
C TYR A 57 -1.37 -13.96 7.12
N LYS A 58 -0.57 -13.86 6.06
CA LYS A 58 -0.15 -15.02 5.27
C LYS A 58 0.61 -16.02 6.14
N ALA A 59 1.54 -15.52 6.96
CA ALA A 59 2.34 -16.36 7.85
C ALA A 59 1.49 -16.99 8.97
N CYS A 60 0.43 -16.31 9.42
CA CYS A 60 -0.48 -16.83 10.44
C CYS A 60 -1.38 -17.95 9.91
N GLY A 61 -1.41 -18.18 8.59
CA GLY A 61 -2.18 -19.28 8.01
C GLY A 61 -3.69 -19.16 8.15
N GLY A 62 -4.22 -17.95 8.27
CA GLY A 62 -5.65 -17.72 8.37
C GLY A 62 -6.21 -17.64 9.79
N PHE A 63 -5.37 -17.59 10.81
CA PHE A 63 -5.81 -17.37 12.19
C PHE A 63 -6.03 -15.87 12.45
N GLY A 64 -6.90 -15.25 11.62
CA GLY A 64 -7.07 -13.81 11.53
C GLY A 64 -7.24 -13.08 12.85
N SER A 65 -8.13 -13.56 13.73
CA SER A 65 -8.42 -12.84 14.98
C SER A 65 -7.27 -12.88 15.98
N SER A 66 -6.36 -13.86 15.88
CA SER A 66 -5.19 -13.97 16.75
C SER A 66 -3.92 -13.48 16.09
N CYS A 67 -3.97 -13.10 14.81
CA CYS A 67 -2.82 -12.56 14.08
C CYS A 67 -2.56 -11.12 14.50
N PRO A 68 -1.30 -10.74 14.79
CA PRO A 68 -1.00 -9.39 15.32
C PRO A 68 -0.93 -8.32 14.22
N VAL A 69 -1.93 -8.28 13.36
CA VAL A 69 -2.02 -7.24 12.34
C VAL A 69 -2.48 -5.93 12.95
N ILE A 70 -2.10 -4.82 12.31
CA ILE A 70 -2.48 -3.48 12.74
C ILE A 70 -3.89 -3.13 12.25
N PHE A 71 -4.20 -3.44 10.98
CA PHE A 71 -5.53 -3.16 10.41
C PHE A 71 -6.52 -4.27 10.74
N LYS A 72 -6.89 -4.37 12.01
CA LYS A 72 -7.75 -5.45 12.52
C LYS A 72 -9.15 -5.45 11.93
N GLU A 73 -9.65 -4.31 11.48
CA GLU A 73 -10.97 -4.20 10.85
C GLU A 73 -10.94 -4.60 9.36
N GLU A 74 -9.75 -4.90 8.83
CA GLU A 74 -9.57 -5.22 7.41
C GLU A 74 -9.21 -6.69 7.18
N LEU A 75 -9.60 -7.58 8.08
CA LEU A 75 -9.19 -8.98 8.00
C LEU A 75 -9.63 -9.67 6.70
N THR A 76 -10.83 -9.36 6.20
CA THR A 76 -11.32 -9.94 4.95
C THR A 76 -10.44 -9.54 3.77
N ALA A 77 -10.08 -8.26 3.69
CA ALA A 77 -9.22 -7.76 2.62
C ALA A 77 -7.80 -8.29 2.75
N LEU A 78 -7.29 -8.40 3.99
CA LEU A 78 -5.97 -8.97 4.25
C LEU A 78 -5.92 -10.45 3.84
N GLU A 79 -6.98 -11.19 4.11
CA GLU A 79 -7.07 -12.59 3.68
C GLU A 79 -7.00 -12.71 2.17
N SER A 80 -7.76 -11.89 1.45
CA SER A 80 -7.75 -11.89 -0.02
C SER A 80 -6.36 -11.56 -0.56
N ALA A 81 -5.72 -10.53 -0.01
CA ALA A 81 -4.37 -10.13 -0.42
C ALA A 81 -3.35 -11.23 -0.10
N ALA A 82 -3.46 -11.85 1.06
CA ALA A 82 -2.55 -12.94 1.46
C ALA A 82 -2.64 -14.13 0.51
N LYS A 83 -3.82 -14.41 -0.01
CA LYS A 83 -4.00 -15.47 -1.01
C LYS A 83 -3.47 -15.07 -2.38
N TYR A 84 -3.62 -13.81 -2.74
CA TYR A 84 -3.22 -13.32 -4.06
C TYR A 84 -1.70 -13.18 -4.19
N TYR A 85 -1.04 -12.61 -3.18
CA TYR A 85 0.40 -12.33 -3.24
C TYR A 85 1.22 -13.50 -2.71
N HIS A 86 2.19 -13.99 -3.50
CA HIS A 86 3.21 -14.90 -3.01
C HIS A 86 4.19 -14.13 -2.11
N TYR A 87 4.93 -14.85 -1.26
CA TYR A 87 5.90 -14.22 -0.35
C TYR A 87 6.91 -13.36 -1.10
N GLU A 88 7.41 -13.83 -2.24
CA GLU A 88 8.39 -13.10 -3.05
C GLU A 88 7.82 -11.78 -3.56
N ALA A 89 6.53 -11.77 -3.93
CA ALA A 89 5.86 -10.56 -4.37
C ALA A 89 5.74 -9.54 -3.24
N ILE A 90 5.37 -9.99 -2.05
CA ILE A 90 5.25 -9.10 -0.88
C ILE A 90 6.61 -8.50 -0.55
N GLU A 91 7.66 -9.31 -0.54
CA GLU A 91 9.03 -8.84 -0.29
C GLU A 91 9.43 -7.79 -1.34
N ARG A 92 9.17 -8.06 -2.62
CA ARG A 92 9.47 -7.11 -3.69
C ARG A 92 8.72 -5.80 -3.51
N ILE A 93 7.47 -5.85 -3.09
CA ILE A 93 6.65 -4.65 -2.85
C ILE A 93 7.20 -3.84 -1.68
N ILE A 94 7.60 -4.50 -0.59
CA ILE A 94 8.20 -3.82 0.56
C ILE A 94 9.48 -3.10 0.12
N HIS A 95 10.31 -3.74 -0.70
CA HIS A 95 11.51 -3.09 -1.27
C HIS A 95 11.14 -1.94 -2.19
N ALA A 96 10.04 -2.06 -2.96
CA ALA A 96 9.58 -0.98 -3.83
C ALA A 96 9.16 0.25 -3.02
N ILE A 97 8.54 0.05 -1.85
CA ILE A 97 8.19 1.16 -0.96
C ILE A 97 9.44 1.87 -0.46
N ASP A 98 10.46 1.11 -0.06
CA ASP A 98 11.73 1.69 0.38
C ASP A 98 12.42 2.47 -0.74
N ARG A 99 12.40 1.95 -1.97
CA ARG A 99 12.94 2.66 -3.13
C ARG A 99 12.20 3.97 -3.37
N ALA A 100 10.88 3.97 -3.24
CA ALA A 100 10.09 5.18 -3.40
C ALA A 100 10.50 6.24 -2.37
N ARG A 101 10.67 5.85 -1.10
CA ARG A 101 11.15 6.76 -0.06
C ARG A 101 12.49 7.40 -0.45
N SER A 102 13.43 6.58 -0.89
CA SER A 102 14.77 7.05 -1.25
C SER A 102 14.73 8.01 -2.44
N ARG A 103 13.91 7.69 -3.45
CA ARG A 103 13.78 8.53 -4.64
C ARG A 103 13.14 9.87 -4.30
N ILE A 104 12.11 9.88 -3.47
CA ILE A 104 11.46 11.12 -3.05
C ILE A 104 12.42 11.97 -2.23
N ALA A 105 13.18 11.37 -1.33
CA ALA A 105 14.20 12.08 -0.56
C ALA A 105 15.29 12.68 -1.45
N ALA A 106 15.57 12.05 -2.60
CA ALA A 106 16.54 12.53 -3.58
C ALA A 106 15.93 13.47 -4.64
N ASN A 107 14.68 13.90 -4.43
CA ASN A 107 13.96 14.80 -5.33
C ASN A 107 13.75 14.24 -6.76
N VAL A 108 13.63 12.93 -6.88
CA VAL A 108 13.21 12.31 -8.13
C VAL A 108 11.73 12.65 -8.35
N ASN A 109 11.31 12.71 -9.60
CA ASN A 109 9.93 13.07 -9.96
C ASN A 109 8.91 12.29 -9.12
N PHE A 110 8.06 13.03 -8.41
CA PHE A 110 7.10 12.45 -7.47
C PHE A 110 6.10 11.52 -8.13
N ASP A 111 5.44 12.00 -9.19
CA ASP A 111 4.38 11.24 -9.84
C ASP A 111 4.93 9.93 -10.41
N LEU A 112 6.05 9.98 -11.11
CA LEU A 112 6.69 8.80 -11.68
C LEU A 112 7.10 7.81 -10.58
N THR A 113 7.70 8.32 -9.50
CA THR A 113 8.15 7.49 -8.39
C THR A 113 6.99 6.71 -7.76
N MET A 114 5.88 7.42 -7.48
CA MET A 114 4.72 6.81 -6.87
C MET A 114 4.02 5.84 -7.83
N GLU A 115 3.92 6.21 -9.11
CA GLU A 115 3.31 5.33 -10.11
C GLU A 115 4.08 4.02 -10.26
N LEU A 116 5.41 4.08 -10.28
CA LEU A 116 6.23 2.86 -10.36
C LEU A 116 6.02 1.95 -9.15
N MET A 117 5.94 2.54 -7.95
CA MET A 117 5.66 1.78 -6.74
C MET A 117 4.30 1.08 -6.83
N PHE A 118 3.27 1.82 -7.22
CA PHE A 118 1.93 1.24 -7.34
C PHE A 118 1.85 0.17 -8.44
N LEU A 119 2.59 0.33 -9.52
CA LEU A 119 2.66 -0.69 -10.58
C LEU A 119 3.29 -1.99 -10.07
N ASP A 120 4.30 -1.91 -9.20
CA ASP A 120 4.86 -3.10 -8.55
C ASP A 120 3.80 -3.81 -7.70
N MET A 121 2.99 -3.05 -6.98
CA MET A 121 1.89 -3.62 -6.18
C MET A 121 0.85 -4.29 -7.06
N LYS A 122 0.50 -3.64 -8.19
CA LYS A 122 -0.49 -4.16 -9.13
C LYS A 122 -0.02 -5.45 -9.79
N ALA A 123 1.26 -5.53 -10.13
CA ALA A 123 1.82 -6.69 -10.83
C ALA A 123 1.74 -7.97 -10.00
N GLY A 124 1.82 -7.87 -8.71
CA GLY A 124 1.70 -9.01 -7.79
C GLY A 124 2.87 -9.97 -7.77
#